data_e6632faa3f430dc025a8eb3530a35f12
#
_entry.id   e6632faa3f430dc025a8eb3530a35f12
#
_cell.length_a   1.000
_cell.length_b   1.000
_cell.length_c   1.000
_cell.angle_alpha   90.00
_cell.angle_beta   90.00
_cell.angle_gamma   90.00
#
_symmetry.space_group_name_H-M   'P 1'
#
loop_
_entity.id
_entity.type
_entity.pdbx_description
1 polymer ?
#
loop_
_entity_poly.entity_id
_entity_poly.type
_entity_poly.pdbx_seq_one_letter_code
_entity_poly.pdbx_strand_id
1 'polypeptide(L)'
;MPWRTLMLASLAAFGVAAYIVPRSLQPPPGVESWLMFDGVCNLCDGFVNFVADGDAEPPNHRVRFGAQQKHMELLERVGAPTDLSTLVLIQGDKHYLYSSAALRTLAVMGWPWRGFAAFALVPVPVRDVAYKLVAKYRYLVFGKMESCRVPSGDFKRRFLDYRPEEDAELADPIAAGLGK
;
A
#
# COMPACT_ATOMS: atom_id res chain seq x y z
N MET A 1 45.16 -5.92 -6.19
CA MET A 1 44.08 -5.77 -5.20
C MET A 1 42.69 -5.78 -5.92
N PRO A 2 42.25 -6.91 -6.47
CA PRO A 2 41.04 -6.98 -7.32
C PRO A 2 39.71 -6.87 -6.51
N TRP A 3 39.71 -7.15 -5.21
CA TRP A 3 38.52 -7.15 -4.39
C TRP A 3 37.94 -5.74 -4.15
N ARG A 4 38.78 -4.69 -4.11
CA ARG A 4 38.32 -3.30 -3.98
C ARG A 4 37.56 -2.82 -5.21
N THR A 5 38.04 -3.19 -6.39
CA THR A 5 37.36 -2.88 -7.67
C THR A 5 36.03 -3.65 -7.80
N LEU A 6 35.97 -4.90 -7.36
CA LEU A 6 34.75 -5.70 -7.33
C LEU A 6 33.75 -5.13 -6.33
N MET A 7 34.18 -4.72 -5.13
CA MET A 7 33.29 -4.07 -4.16
C MET A 7 32.74 -2.73 -4.68
N LEU A 8 33.57 -1.89 -5.25
CA LEU A 8 33.13 -0.60 -5.81
C LEU A 8 32.17 -0.79 -6.99
N ALA A 9 32.44 -1.76 -7.87
CA ALA A 9 31.53 -2.11 -8.97
C ALA A 9 30.18 -2.64 -8.45
N SER A 10 30.19 -3.46 -7.41
CA SER A 10 28.96 -3.97 -6.78
C SER A 10 28.15 -2.86 -6.11
N LEU A 11 28.80 -1.92 -5.41
CA LEU A 11 28.14 -0.78 -4.79
C LEU A 11 27.56 0.17 -5.83
N ALA A 12 28.29 0.41 -6.94
CA ALA A 12 27.79 1.22 -8.04
C ALA A 12 26.60 0.56 -8.74
N ALA A 13 26.67 -0.75 -9.01
CA ALA A 13 25.56 -1.51 -9.60
C ALA A 13 24.31 -1.51 -8.70
N PHE A 14 24.49 -1.66 -7.37
CA PHE A 14 23.39 -1.58 -6.41
C PHE A 14 22.79 -0.17 -6.37
N GLY A 15 23.62 0.87 -6.38
CA GLY A 15 23.17 2.27 -6.43
C GLY A 15 22.37 2.58 -7.69
N VAL A 16 22.83 2.10 -8.85
CA VAL A 16 22.10 2.22 -10.13
C VAL A 16 20.79 1.44 -10.08
N ALA A 17 20.79 0.21 -9.57
CA ALA A 17 19.59 -0.59 -9.44
C ALA A 17 18.56 0.07 -8.47
N ALA A 18 19.03 0.57 -7.32
CA ALA A 18 18.20 1.29 -6.35
C ALA A 18 17.60 2.60 -6.90
N TYR A 19 18.19 3.16 -7.96
CA TYR A 19 17.68 4.34 -8.63
C TYR A 19 16.70 4.01 -9.78
N ILE A 20 17.03 3.01 -10.61
CA ILE A 20 16.28 2.66 -11.83
C ILE A 20 15.06 1.80 -11.50
N VAL A 21 15.22 0.77 -10.68
CA VAL A 21 14.14 -0.19 -10.37
C VAL A 21 12.91 0.48 -9.78
N PRO A 22 13.02 1.37 -8.78
CA PRO A 22 11.83 2.05 -8.25
C PRO A 22 11.06 2.85 -9.32
N ARG A 23 11.76 3.43 -10.28
CA ARG A 23 11.11 4.19 -11.36
C ARG A 23 10.33 3.31 -12.33
N SER A 24 10.84 2.13 -12.65
CA SER A 24 10.14 1.17 -13.51
C SER A 24 8.90 0.56 -12.85
N LEU A 25 8.82 0.63 -11.52
CA LEU A 25 7.69 0.13 -10.74
C LEU A 25 6.62 1.20 -10.47
N GLN A 26 6.92 2.47 -10.72
CA GLN A 26 5.95 3.55 -10.54
C GLN A 26 4.86 3.50 -11.61
N PRO A 27 3.63 3.95 -11.30
CA PRO A 27 2.59 4.10 -12.30
C PRO A 27 2.96 5.19 -13.31
N PRO A 28 2.38 5.18 -14.51
CA PRO A 28 2.46 6.30 -15.43
C PRO A 28 2.00 7.61 -14.79
N PRO A 29 2.45 8.76 -15.27
CA PRO A 29 1.98 10.06 -14.79
C PRO A 29 0.45 10.17 -14.91
N GLY A 30 -0.19 10.68 -13.84
CA GLY A 30 -1.65 10.85 -13.78
C GLY A 30 -2.44 9.58 -13.40
N VAL A 31 -1.77 8.45 -13.21
CA VAL A 31 -2.43 7.21 -12.74
C VAL A 31 -2.32 7.11 -11.21
N GLU A 32 -3.47 7.07 -10.54
CA GLU A 32 -3.54 6.84 -9.11
C GLU A 32 -3.20 5.38 -8.75
N SER A 33 -2.62 5.20 -7.57
CA SER A 33 -2.35 3.89 -6.98
C SER A 33 -3.34 3.63 -5.85
N TRP A 34 -4.15 2.57 -5.98
CA TRP A 34 -5.15 2.18 -4.99
C TRP A 34 -4.69 0.91 -4.28
N LEU A 35 -4.32 1.05 -3.00
CA LEU A 35 -3.88 -0.06 -2.16
C LEU A 35 -5.09 -0.64 -1.42
N MET A 36 -5.49 -1.83 -1.86
CA MET A 36 -6.57 -2.61 -1.26
C MET A 36 -5.99 -3.57 -0.22
N PHE A 37 -6.48 -3.51 1.00
CA PHE A 37 -5.93 -4.25 2.14
C PHE A 37 -7.02 -4.95 2.96
N ASP A 38 -6.61 -5.92 3.78
CA ASP A 38 -7.50 -6.57 4.73
C ASP A 38 -7.73 -5.66 5.95
N GLY A 39 -8.91 -5.06 6.02
CA GLY A 39 -9.27 -4.04 7.03
C GLY A 39 -9.36 -4.54 8.47
N VAL A 40 -9.31 -5.86 8.71
CA VAL A 40 -9.33 -6.44 10.08
C VAL A 40 -7.96 -6.99 10.51
N CYS A 41 -6.94 -6.88 9.66
CA CYS A 41 -5.60 -7.40 9.89
C CYS A 41 -4.71 -6.31 10.50
N ASN A 42 -4.20 -6.49 11.71
CA ASN A 42 -3.31 -5.52 12.36
C ASN A 42 -2.03 -5.25 11.57
N LEU A 43 -1.44 -6.28 10.94
CA LEU A 43 -0.26 -6.10 10.08
C LEU A 43 -0.59 -5.24 8.84
N CYS A 44 -1.76 -5.47 8.23
CA CYS A 44 -2.19 -4.71 7.06
C CYS A 44 -2.50 -3.25 7.42
N ASP A 45 -3.18 -3.01 8.54
CA ASP A 45 -3.42 -1.66 9.06
C ASP A 45 -2.11 -0.93 9.37
N GLY A 46 -1.16 -1.61 10.02
CA GLY A 46 0.17 -1.08 10.26
C GLY A 46 0.92 -0.70 8.97
N PHE A 47 0.80 -1.52 7.92
CA PHE A 47 1.40 -1.21 6.62
C PHE A 47 0.73 0.00 5.95
N VAL A 48 -0.59 0.12 6.03
CA VAL A 48 -1.35 1.26 5.50
C VAL A 48 -0.95 2.56 6.20
N ASN A 49 -0.86 2.56 7.54
CA ASN A 49 -0.40 3.72 8.31
C ASN A 49 1.05 4.09 7.93
N PHE A 50 1.95 3.11 7.84
CA PHE A 50 3.32 3.32 7.41
C PHE A 50 3.40 3.97 6.00
N VAL A 51 2.59 3.50 5.05
CA VAL A 51 2.53 4.08 3.70
C VAL A 51 1.95 5.49 3.75
N ALA A 52 0.95 5.73 4.58
CA ALA A 52 0.34 7.04 4.73
C ALA A 52 1.33 8.08 5.26
N ASP A 53 2.15 7.70 6.25
CA ASP A 53 3.16 8.57 6.86
C ASP A 53 4.36 8.82 5.93
N GLY A 54 4.69 7.85 5.09
CA GLY A 54 5.85 7.92 4.20
C GLY A 54 5.55 8.42 2.78
N ASP A 55 4.29 8.65 2.43
CA ASP A 55 3.87 9.20 1.14
C ASP A 55 3.98 10.73 1.13
N ALA A 56 3.83 11.33 -0.04
CA ALA A 56 3.92 12.78 -0.20
C ALA A 56 2.86 13.53 0.64
N GLU A 57 3.24 14.74 1.10
CA GLU A 57 2.35 15.66 1.80
C GLU A 57 1.13 16.08 0.94
N PRO A 58 -0.02 16.41 1.58
CA PRO A 58 -1.18 16.93 0.87
C PRO A 58 -0.83 18.19 0.04
N PRO A 59 -1.42 18.39 -1.14
CA PRO A 59 -2.41 17.53 -1.82
C PRO A 59 -1.81 16.43 -2.71
N ASN A 60 -0.51 16.19 -2.64
CA ASN A 60 0.28 15.37 -3.58
C ASN A 60 0.32 13.88 -3.20
N HIS A 61 -0.65 13.38 -2.46
CA HIS A 61 -0.74 11.96 -2.15
C HIS A 61 -0.76 11.10 -3.41
N ARG A 62 0.02 10.02 -3.39
CA ARG A 62 0.19 9.12 -4.54
C ARG A 62 -0.55 7.80 -4.36
N VAL A 63 -0.86 7.45 -3.11
CA VAL A 63 -1.52 6.19 -2.76
C VAL A 63 -2.83 6.49 -2.05
N ARG A 64 -3.92 5.89 -2.53
CA ARG A 64 -5.22 5.85 -1.86
C ARG A 64 -5.47 4.44 -1.31
N PHE A 65 -6.33 4.33 -0.32
CA PHE A 65 -6.56 3.11 0.44
C PHE A 65 -8.00 2.64 0.33
N GLY A 66 -8.21 1.32 0.36
CA GLY A 66 -9.53 0.74 0.43
C GLY A 66 -9.51 -0.58 1.20
N ALA A 67 -10.44 -0.77 2.13
CA ALA A 67 -10.63 -2.07 2.74
C ALA A 67 -11.25 -3.03 1.71
N GLN A 68 -10.63 -4.20 1.49
CA GLN A 68 -11.13 -5.17 0.50
C GLN A 68 -12.57 -5.58 0.79
N GLN A 69 -12.93 -5.72 2.07
CA GLN A 69 -14.29 -6.09 2.49
C GLN A 69 -15.38 -5.12 1.99
N LYS A 70 -15.03 -3.86 1.78
CA LYS A 70 -15.98 -2.83 1.28
C LYS A 70 -15.98 -2.69 -0.24
N HIS A 71 -14.97 -3.24 -0.92
CA HIS A 71 -14.72 -3.01 -2.35
C HIS A 71 -14.59 -4.31 -3.16
N MET A 72 -15.33 -5.36 -2.77
CA MET A 72 -15.29 -6.68 -3.43
C MET A 72 -15.64 -6.58 -4.92
N GLU A 73 -16.68 -5.82 -5.27
CA GLU A 73 -17.09 -5.63 -6.67
C GLU A 73 -15.99 -4.98 -7.53
N LEU A 74 -15.22 -4.05 -6.94
CA LEU A 74 -14.08 -3.45 -7.64
C LEU A 74 -12.99 -4.49 -7.90
N LEU A 75 -12.69 -5.33 -6.89
CA LEU A 75 -11.69 -6.39 -7.02
C LEU A 75 -12.10 -7.41 -8.08
N GLU A 76 -13.36 -7.85 -8.09
CA GLU A 76 -13.90 -8.74 -9.11
C GLU A 76 -13.81 -8.14 -10.52
N ARG A 77 -14.16 -6.85 -10.66
CA ARG A 77 -14.09 -6.14 -11.94
C ARG A 77 -12.68 -6.08 -12.53
N VAL A 78 -11.66 -5.95 -11.69
CA VAL A 78 -10.26 -5.95 -12.15
C VAL A 78 -9.65 -7.37 -12.18
N GLY A 79 -10.42 -8.41 -11.84
CA GLY A 79 -9.96 -9.79 -11.83
C GLY A 79 -8.97 -10.11 -10.69
N ALA A 80 -9.02 -9.35 -9.58
CA ALA A 80 -8.19 -9.57 -8.41
C ALA A 80 -8.86 -10.55 -7.40
N PRO A 81 -8.07 -11.26 -6.55
CA PRO A 81 -8.63 -12.12 -5.51
C PRO A 81 -9.47 -11.34 -4.50
N THR A 82 -10.58 -11.94 -4.04
CA THR A 82 -11.49 -11.40 -3.02
C THR A 82 -11.44 -12.16 -1.69
N ASP A 83 -10.50 -13.10 -1.56
CA ASP A 83 -10.34 -13.99 -0.41
C ASP A 83 -9.53 -13.41 0.76
N LEU A 84 -9.19 -12.14 0.70
CA LEU A 84 -8.37 -11.41 1.67
C LEU A 84 -6.94 -11.98 1.84
N SER A 85 -6.50 -12.89 0.97
CA SER A 85 -5.22 -13.59 1.11
C SER A 85 -3.99 -12.71 0.89
N THR A 86 -4.17 -11.57 0.23
CA THR A 86 -3.07 -10.69 -0.18
C THR A 86 -3.46 -9.22 -0.22
N LEU A 87 -2.44 -8.34 -0.18
CA LEU A 87 -2.60 -6.96 -0.62
C LEU A 87 -2.82 -6.93 -2.13
N VAL A 88 -3.69 -6.04 -2.59
CA VAL A 88 -3.90 -5.77 -4.01
C VAL A 88 -3.60 -4.30 -4.28
N LEU A 89 -2.66 -4.03 -5.19
CA LEU A 89 -2.39 -2.68 -5.66
C LEU A 89 -2.98 -2.53 -7.07
N ILE A 90 -3.90 -1.59 -7.24
CA ILE A 90 -4.52 -1.26 -8.53
C ILE A 90 -3.88 0.02 -9.08
N GLN A 91 -3.43 -0.01 -10.32
CA GLN A 91 -2.83 1.13 -11.03
C GLN A 91 -3.40 1.19 -12.45
N GLY A 92 -4.40 2.04 -12.65
CA GLY A 92 -5.17 2.09 -13.89
C GLY A 92 -5.95 0.78 -14.13
N ASP A 93 -5.69 0.15 -15.26
CA ASP A 93 -6.29 -1.13 -15.68
C ASP A 93 -5.56 -2.38 -15.17
N LYS A 94 -4.46 -2.19 -14.43
CA LYS A 94 -3.62 -3.29 -13.93
C LYS A 94 -3.72 -3.45 -12.44
N HIS A 95 -3.66 -4.70 -11.98
CA HIS A 95 -3.51 -5.00 -10.57
C HIS A 95 -2.25 -5.82 -10.30
N TYR A 96 -1.73 -5.69 -9.10
CA TYR A 96 -0.53 -6.38 -8.61
C TYR A 96 -0.83 -7.00 -7.27
N LEU A 97 -0.25 -8.18 -7.01
CA LEU A 97 -0.53 -9.03 -5.84
C LEU A 97 0.73 -9.30 -5.04
N TYR A 98 0.57 -9.80 -3.82
CA TYR A 98 1.63 -10.30 -2.95
C TYR A 98 2.80 -9.32 -2.79
N SER A 99 4.02 -9.82 -2.92
CA SER A 99 5.23 -9.03 -2.82
C SER A 99 5.33 -7.94 -3.89
N SER A 100 4.74 -8.14 -5.06
CA SER A 100 4.72 -7.14 -6.14
C SER A 100 3.86 -5.93 -5.77
N ALA A 101 2.72 -6.13 -5.09
CA ALA A 101 1.89 -5.03 -4.58
C ALA A 101 2.66 -4.19 -3.55
N ALA A 102 3.28 -4.84 -2.56
CA ALA A 102 4.05 -4.16 -1.51
C ALA A 102 5.23 -3.36 -2.09
N LEU A 103 6.05 -3.98 -2.95
CA LEU A 103 7.23 -3.32 -3.52
C LEU A 103 6.87 -2.16 -4.45
N ARG A 104 5.79 -2.27 -5.23
CA ARG A 104 5.31 -1.16 -6.05
C ARG A 104 4.76 -0.02 -5.19
N THR A 105 4.07 -0.32 -4.10
CA THR A 105 3.64 0.70 -3.14
C THR A 105 4.85 1.45 -2.58
N LEU A 106 5.90 0.75 -2.14
CA LEU A 106 7.14 1.38 -1.67
C LEU A 106 7.85 2.19 -2.76
N ALA A 107 7.77 1.76 -4.04
CA ALA A 107 8.35 2.52 -5.15
C ALA A 107 7.65 3.86 -5.39
N VAL A 108 6.36 3.96 -5.07
CA VAL A 108 5.58 5.21 -5.18
C VAL A 108 5.94 6.19 -4.06
N MET A 109 6.29 5.69 -2.87
CA MET A 109 6.69 6.51 -1.73
C MET A 109 7.99 7.27 -1.99
N GLY A 110 8.25 8.28 -1.17
CA GLY A 110 9.50 9.06 -1.18
C GLY A 110 10.72 8.27 -0.67
N TRP A 111 11.88 8.90 -0.68
CA TRP A 111 13.07 8.39 0.02
C TRP A 111 12.84 8.41 1.54
N PRO A 112 13.38 7.42 2.31
CA PRO A 112 14.22 6.30 1.83
C PRO A 112 13.44 5.06 1.36
N TRP A 113 12.14 5.02 1.52
CA TRP A 113 11.29 3.84 1.36
C TRP A 113 11.31 3.27 -0.06
N ARG A 114 11.36 4.14 -1.06
CA ARG A 114 11.48 3.72 -2.46
C ARG A 114 12.73 2.88 -2.75
N GLY A 115 13.79 2.98 -1.93
CA GLY A 115 14.98 2.17 -2.06
C GLY A 115 14.73 0.67 -1.84
N PHE A 116 13.75 0.33 -1.00
CA PHE A 116 13.35 -1.06 -0.78
C PHE A 116 12.72 -1.72 -2.02
N ALA A 117 12.25 -0.93 -2.98
CA ALA A 117 11.78 -1.46 -4.25
C ALA A 117 12.88 -2.19 -5.06
N ALA A 118 14.17 -2.00 -4.73
CA ALA A 118 15.26 -2.78 -5.29
C ALA A 118 15.13 -4.29 -5.02
N PHE A 119 14.42 -4.71 -3.96
CA PHE A 119 14.08 -6.12 -3.75
C PHE A 119 13.24 -6.74 -4.87
N ALA A 120 12.68 -5.93 -5.78
CA ALA A 120 12.04 -6.44 -7.00
C ALA A 120 13.03 -7.15 -7.94
N LEU A 121 14.34 -7.00 -7.76
CA LEU A 121 15.34 -7.78 -8.45
C LEU A 121 15.35 -9.26 -8.05
N VAL A 122 14.86 -9.58 -6.84
CA VAL A 122 14.66 -10.96 -6.41
C VAL A 122 13.56 -11.60 -7.25
N PRO A 123 13.76 -12.81 -7.80
CA PRO A 123 12.72 -13.49 -8.59
C PRO A 123 11.38 -13.59 -7.87
N VAL A 124 10.29 -13.35 -8.61
CA VAL A 124 8.91 -13.33 -8.06
C VAL A 124 8.59 -14.58 -7.22
N PRO A 125 8.88 -15.81 -7.66
CA PRO A 125 8.55 -17.01 -6.88
C PRO A 125 9.20 -17.02 -5.50
N VAL A 126 10.47 -16.55 -5.40
CA VAL A 126 11.21 -16.54 -4.13
C VAL A 126 10.61 -15.55 -3.13
N ARG A 127 10.38 -14.32 -3.56
CA ARG A 127 9.81 -13.28 -2.68
C ARG A 127 8.34 -13.53 -2.33
N ASP A 128 7.59 -14.17 -3.23
CA ASP A 128 6.19 -14.50 -2.96
C ASP A 128 6.04 -15.68 -1.98
N VAL A 129 6.99 -16.61 -1.93
CA VAL A 129 7.03 -17.64 -0.86
C VAL A 129 7.18 -16.97 0.50
N ALA A 130 8.13 -16.04 0.65
CA ALA A 130 8.32 -15.29 1.89
C ALA A 130 7.06 -14.49 2.26
N TYR A 131 6.45 -13.79 1.30
CA TYR A 131 5.21 -13.05 1.50
C TYR A 131 4.07 -13.95 1.97
N LYS A 132 3.83 -15.08 1.29
CA LYS A 132 2.76 -16.03 1.63
C LYS A 132 2.96 -16.65 3.01
N LEU A 133 4.21 -16.89 3.42
CA LEU A 133 4.51 -17.34 4.77
C LEU A 133 4.08 -16.32 5.82
N VAL A 134 4.45 -15.05 5.64
CA VAL A 134 4.00 -13.96 6.52
C VAL A 134 2.49 -13.82 6.50
N ALA A 135 1.87 -13.83 5.32
CA ALA A 135 0.42 -13.71 5.16
C ALA A 135 -0.34 -14.85 5.85
N LYS A 136 0.19 -16.08 5.81
CA LYS A 136 -0.41 -17.24 6.49
C LYS A 136 -0.45 -17.09 8.01
N TYR A 137 0.61 -16.55 8.60
CA TYR A 137 0.73 -16.44 10.05
C TYR A 137 0.38 -15.06 10.60
N ARG A 138 -0.01 -14.09 9.73
CA ARG A 138 -0.23 -12.69 10.13
C ARG A 138 -1.22 -12.50 11.28
N TYR A 139 -2.31 -13.27 11.28
CA TYR A 139 -3.31 -13.18 12.35
C TYR A 139 -2.83 -13.79 13.67
N LEU A 140 -2.01 -14.85 13.59
CA LEU A 140 -1.45 -15.50 14.76
C LEU A 140 -0.41 -14.62 15.45
N VAL A 141 0.44 -13.94 14.65
CA VAL A 141 1.58 -13.14 15.15
C VAL A 141 1.15 -11.72 15.51
N PHE A 142 0.35 -11.07 14.66
CA PHE A 142 -0.02 -9.66 14.79
C PHE A 142 -1.44 -9.44 15.31
N GLY A 143 -2.25 -10.50 15.35
CA GLY A 143 -3.64 -10.43 15.78
C GLY A 143 -4.59 -9.94 14.70
N LYS A 144 -5.85 -9.92 15.07
CA LYS A 144 -6.98 -9.51 14.22
C LYS A 144 -7.86 -8.52 15.00
N MET A 145 -8.31 -7.46 14.35
CA MET A 145 -9.29 -6.53 14.89
C MET A 145 -10.72 -7.07 14.70
N GLU A 146 -11.63 -6.70 15.60
CA GLU A 146 -13.05 -7.06 15.49
C GLU A 146 -13.74 -6.32 14.33
N SER A 147 -13.27 -5.12 14.00
CA SER A 147 -13.79 -4.30 12.91
C SER A 147 -12.67 -3.54 12.21
N CYS A 148 -12.90 -3.16 10.96
CA CYS A 148 -12.01 -2.27 10.23
C CYS A 148 -11.91 -0.93 10.96
N ARG A 149 -10.68 -0.50 11.26
CA ARG A 149 -10.43 0.80 11.89
C ARG A 149 -10.89 1.91 10.94
N VAL A 150 -11.69 2.84 11.46
CA VAL A 150 -12.07 4.05 10.73
C VAL A 150 -10.95 5.08 10.90
N PRO A 151 -10.33 5.54 9.82
CA PRO A 151 -9.32 6.58 9.89
C PRO A 151 -9.89 7.89 10.42
N SER A 152 -9.05 8.72 11.05
CA SER A 152 -9.44 10.04 11.54
C SER A 152 -8.65 11.15 10.84
N GLY A 153 -9.18 12.40 10.88
CA GLY A 153 -8.53 13.57 10.32
C GLY A 153 -8.30 13.50 8.81
N ASP A 154 -7.25 14.14 8.32
CA ASP A 154 -6.93 14.19 6.89
C ASP A 154 -6.60 12.83 6.27
N PHE A 155 -6.17 11.87 7.07
CA PHE A 155 -5.93 10.50 6.61
C PHE A 155 -7.20 9.84 6.05
N LYS A 156 -8.37 10.15 6.60
CA LYS A 156 -9.66 9.66 6.14
C LYS A 156 -9.93 10.02 4.67
N ARG A 157 -9.49 11.20 4.21
CA ARG A 157 -9.66 11.66 2.84
C ARG A 157 -8.92 10.81 1.79
N ARG A 158 -7.97 9.97 2.22
CA ARG A 158 -7.23 9.05 1.36
C ARG A 158 -7.94 7.73 1.13
N PHE A 159 -9.04 7.48 1.84
CA PHE A 159 -9.83 6.26 1.66
C PHE A 159 -10.82 6.42 0.51
N LEU A 160 -11.03 5.34 -0.25
CA LEU A 160 -11.92 5.32 -1.40
C LEU A 160 -13.39 5.49 -1.02
N ASP A 161 -13.76 5.11 0.20
CA ASP A 161 -15.10 5.24 0.78
C ASP A 161 -15.31 6.55 1.55
N TYR A 162 -14.37 7.50 1.47
CA TYR A 162 -14.53 8.81 2.09
C TYR A 162 -15.60 9.64 1.37
N ARG A 163 -16.58 10.11 2.13
CA ARG A 163 -17.65 10.99 1.66
C ARG A 163 -17.66 12.28 2.51
N PRO A 164 -17.21 13.39 1.94
CA PRO A 164 -17.09 14.65 2.68
C PRO A 164 -18.45 15.15 3.22
N GLU A 165 -19.55 14.82 2.55
CA GLU A 165 -20.91 15.22 2.93
C GLU A 165 -21.34 14.54 4.25
N GLU A 166 -21.07 13.25 4.42
CA GLU A 166 -21.38 12.50 5.64
C GLU A 166 -20.57 13.00 6.85
N ASP A 167 -19.31 13.40 6.62
CA ASP A 167 -18.46 13.94 7.67
C ASP A 167 -18.86 15.37 8.09
N ALA A 168 -19.35 16.16 7.16
CA ALA A 168 -19.86 17.51 7.45
C ALA A 168 -21.15 17.42 8.29
N GLU A 169 -22.03 16.45 8.01
CA GLU A 169 -23.25 16.21 8.77
C GLU A 169 -22.96 15.74 10.20
N LEU A 170 -21.97 14.82 10.37
CA LEU A 170 -21.53 14.35 11.69
C LEU A 170 -20.80 15.42 12.51
N ALA A 171 -20.19 16.41 11.86
CA ALA A 171 -19.51 17.52 12.53
C ALA A 171 -20.47 18.63 12.97
N ASP A 172 -21.70 18.67 12.45
CA ASP A 172 -22.73 19.62 12.84
C ASP A 172 -23.69 19.01 13.89
N PRO A 173 -23.54 19.35 15.19
CA PRO A 173 -24.37 18.82 16.25
C PRO A 173 -25.87 19.22 16.13
N ILE A 174 -26.16 20.25 15.32
CA ILE A 174 -27.54 20.72 15.07
C ILE A 174 -28.17 19.84 13.99
N ALA A 175 -27.44 19.45 12.94
CA ALA A 175 -27.92 18.55 11.91
C ALA A 175 -28.16 17.13 12.45
N ALA A 176 -27.34 16.69 13.43
CA ALA A 176 -27.50 15.40 14.12
C ALA A 176 -28.70 15.33 15.10
N GLY A 177 -29.52 16.38 15.23
CA GLY A 177 -30.73 16.38 16.09
C GLY A 177 -30.44 16.34 17.59
N LEU A 178 -29.22 16.59 18.04
CA LEU A 178 -28.84 16.61 19.47
C LEU A 178 -29.01 17.96 20.13
N GLY A 179 -29.64 18.93 19.45
CA GLY A 179 -29.95 20.27 19.94
C GLY A 179 -31.39 20.41 20.40
N LYS A 180 -31.79 19.70 21.48
CA LYS A 180 -32.98 20.03 22.28
C LYS A 180 -32.71 19.85 23.76
#